data_e71c250e5a93e294b669c6871d4f8e2a
#
_entry.id   e71c250e5a93e294b669c6871d4f8e2a
#
_cell.length_a   1.000
_cell.length_b   1.000
_cell.length_c   1.000
_cell.angle_alpha   90.00
_cell.angle_beta   90.00
_cell.angle_gamma   90.00
#
_symmetry.space_group_name_H-M   'P 1'
#
loop_
_entity.id
_entity.type
_entity.pdbx_description
1 polymer ?
#
loop_
_entity_poly.entity_id
_entity_poly.type
_entity_poly.pdbx_seq_one_letter_code
_entity_poly.pdbx_strand_id
1 'polypeptide(L)'
;MHRKSDNNIYYLHVDYQNSLLAISNEVGQVLERRSYDAWGRPRKNIDLEYNLPNPFGGSSSSFTMRGYTFHEHLEMVGLINMNGRVYDPILGRMLSPDNYVQAPNNTQSFNRYSYCVNNPLKYTDPTGDFFWTAVTGALDFVSTAFFKGGLDPTSPNTRDKAWAEFDPTAKGTKTNNAFRIDMGMFQTDSKRPWYERAGQLFLRFTWEAPQSGLGNTFSHIRNISGNVDNVDYYGGATVVNEGDDYNEAGWGLTLGNYINSKNMKASPEDGLFRHEYGHVLQSRIAGPTYLTGVGLPSIIGGGLEMFLGKSFHNHNNKWYETNANQLGERYFNKHEKETMKTHPWRHNNYPTKYKPTWYWLFGNPISSPQTFLYSLTL
;
A
#
# COMPACT_ATOMS: atom_id res chain seq x y z
N MET A 1 -2.30 -24.20 -12.99
CA MET A 1 -3.75 -24.24 -12.67
C MET A 1 -4.21 -25.69 -12.57
N HIS A 2 -4.80 -26.09 -11.47
CA HIS A 2 -5.43 -27.41 -11.32
C HIS A 2 -6.92 -27.30 -11.65
N ARG A 3 -7.37 -28.04 -12.66
CA ARG A 3 -8.78 -28.00 -13.08
C ARG A 3 -9.55 -29.14 -12.40
N LYS A 4 -10.50 -28.78 -11.56
CA LYS A 4 -11.28 -29.76 -10.76
C LYS A 4 -12.18 -30.68 -11.62
N SER A 5 -12.56 -30.25 -12.83
CA SER A 5 -13.48 -31.00 -13.69
C SER A 5 -12.84 -32.26 -14.32
N ASP A 6 -11.54 -32.26 -14.54
CA ASP A 6 -10.78 -33.35 -15.16
C ASP A 6 -9.56 -33.79 -14.35
N ASN A 7 -9.33 -33.16 -13.20
CA ASN A 7 -8.23 -33.40 -12.27
C ASN A 7 -6.83 -33.24 -12.88
N ASN A 8 -6.69 -32.47 -13.98
CA ASN A 8 -5.45 -32.24 -14.69
C ASN A 8 -4.79 -30.92 -14.28
N ILE A 9 -3.48 -30.85 -14.47
CA ILE A 9 -2.69 -29.65 -14.27
C ILE A 9 -2.47 -28.96 -15.61
N TYR A 10 -2.71 -27.66 -15.66
CA TYR A 10 -2.50 -26.82 -16.83
C TYR A 10 -1.54 -25.70 -16.49
N TYR A 11 -0.62 -25.40 -17.41
CA TYR A 11 0.34 -24.32 -17.30
C TYR A 11 -0.17 -23.10 -18.04
N LEU A 12 -0.23 -21.97 -17.35
CA LEU A 12 -0.64 -20.68 -17.89
C LEU A 12 0.60 -19.88 -18.26
N HIS A 13 0.69 -19.46 -19.51
CA HIS A 13 1.80 -18.64 -20.02
C HIS A 13 1.30 -17.21 -20.18
N VAL A 14 1.97 -16.28 -19.52
CA VAL A 14 1.58 -14.87 -19.49
C VAL A 14 2.70 -13.97 -20.02
N ASP A 15 2.33 -12.75 -20.45
CA ASP A 15 3.29 -11.71 -20.81
C ASP A 15 3.75 -10.90 -19.58
N TYR A 16 4.56 -9.84 -19.84
CA TYR A 16 5.06 -8.95 -18.79
C TYR A 16 3.97 -8.13 -18.09
N GLN A 17 2.78 -7.99 -18.69
CA GLN A 17 1.62 -7.33 -18.11
C GLN A 17 0.66 -8.32 -17.45
N ASN A 18 1.07 -9.58 -17.35
CA ASN A 18 0.25 -10.68 -16.83
C ASN A 18 -0.96 -11.04 -17.72
N SER A 19 -0.94 -10.72 -19.01
CA SER A 19 -1.99 -11.16 -19.94
C SER A 19 -1.75 -12.62 -20.32
N LEU A 20 -2.80 -13.45 -20.27
CA LEU A 20 -2.72 -14.88 -20.60
C LEU A 20 -2.56 -15.07 -22.10
N LEU A 21 -1.41 -15.59 -22.53
CA LEU A 21 -1.07 -15.80 -23.94
C LEU A 21 -1.21 -17.24 -24.41
N ALA A 22 -1.01 -18.22 -23.53
CA ALA A 22 -1.19 -19.61 -23.89
C ALA A 22 -1.49 -20.49 -22.67
N ILE A 23 -2.11 -21.62 -22.92
CA ILE A 23 -2.36 -22.68 -21.96
C ILE A 23 -1.78 -23.97 -22.51
N SER A 24 -0.97 -24.68 -21.72
CA SER A 24 -0.44 -26.00 -22.10
C SER A 24 -0.79 -27.05 -21.05
N ASN A 25 -0.78 -28.32 -21.48
CA ASN A 25 -0.96 -29.48 -20.61
C ASN A 25 0.38 -29.90 -19.99
N GLU A 26 0.38 -30.95 -19.16
CA GLU A 26 1.53 -31.48 -18.44
C GLU A 26 2.66 -31.97 -19.37
N VAL A 27 2.34 -32.40 -20.59
CA VAL A 27 3.34 -32.82 -21.57
C VAL A 27 3.84 -31.70 -22.46
N GLY A 28 3.48 -30.44 -22.15
CA GLY A 28 3.94 -29.25 -22.87
C GLY A 28 3.20 -28.97 -24.19
N GLN A 29 2.14 -29.70 -24.49
CA GLN A 29 1.30 -29.44 -25.67
C GLN A 29 0.46 -28.17 -25.43
N VAL A 30 0.53 -27.21 -26.33
CA VAL A 30 -0.28 -25.98 -26.28
C VAL A 30 -1.71 -26.29 -26.69
N LEU A 31 -2.65 -26.06 -25.80
CA LEU A 31 -4.08 -26.34 -25.99
C LEU A 31 -4.84 -25.11 -26.45
N GLU A 32 -4.44 -23.93 -25.97
CA GLU A 32 -5.07 -22.66 -26.31
C GLU A 32 -4.02 -21.56 -26.46
N ARG A 33 -4.20 -20.66 -27.43
CA ARG A 33 -3.41 -19.46 -27.62
C ARG A 33 -4.29 -18.24 -27.64
N ARG A 34 -3.83 -17.14 -27.07
CA ARG A 34 -4.52 -15.85 -27.04
C ARG A 34 -3.58 -14.74 -27.47
N SER A 35 -4.15 -13.72 -28.09
CA SER A 35 -3.42 -12.52 -28.48
C SER A 35 -4.31 -11.31 -28.23
N TYR A 36 -3.69 -10.24 -27.75
CA TYR A 36 -4.39 -8.98 -27.44
C TYR A 36 -3.63 -7.82 -28.12
N ASP A 37 -4.35 -6.75 -28.40
CA ASP A 37 -3.69 -5.47 -28.69
C ASP A 37 -3.31 -4.76 -27.36
N ALA A 38 -2.72 -3.57 -27.50
CA ALA A 38 -2.32 -2.77 -26.34
C ALA A 38 -3.49 -2.42 -25.39
N TRP A 39 -4.72 -2.41 -25.89
CA TRP A 39 -5.94 -2.09 -25.14
C TRP A 39 -6.73 -3.32 -24.69
N GLY A 40 -6.20 -4.51 -24.91
CA GLY A 40 -6.83 -5.75 -24.48
C GLY A 40 -7.88 -6.29 -25.44
N ARG A 41 -8.02 -5.73 -26.65
CA ARG A 41 -8.91 -6.32 -27.66
C ARG A 41 -8.37 -7.67 -28.11
N PRO A 42 -9.15 -8.75 -28.05
CA PRO A 42 -8.73 -10.04 -28.54
C PRO A 42 -8.45 -10.01 -30.05
N ARG A 43 -7.34 -10.61 -30.48
CA ARG A 43 -6.97 -10.79 -31.89
C ARG A 43 -6.90 -12.26 -32.25
N LYS A 44 -7.15 -12.60 -33.52
CA LYS A 44 -6.84 -13.91 -34.06
C LYS A 44 -5.32 -14.08 -34.10
N ASN A 45 -4.85 -15.25 -33.71
CA ASN A 45 -3.41 -15.47 -33.54
C ASN A 45 -2.62 -15.53 -34.86
N ILE A 46 -3.26 -15.76 -36.01
CA ILE A 46 -2.60 -16.01 -37.28
C ILE A 46 -2.39 -14.71 -38.08
N ASP A 47 -3.42 -13.88 -38.14
CA ASP A 47 -3.49 -12.72 -39.06
C ASP A 47 -3.61 -11.37 -38.32
N LEU A 48 -3.58 -11.39 -37.01
CA LEU A 48 -3.75 -10.22 -36.12
C LEU A 48 -5.09 -9.48 -36.32
N GLU A 49 -6.06 -10.10 -37.01
CA GLU A 49 -7.41 -9.58 -37.06
C GLU A 49 -8.07 -9.61 -35.69
N TYR A 50 -9.02 -8.67 -35.47
CA TYR A 50 -9.73 -8.60 -34.22
C TYR A 50 -10.84 -9.66 -34.15
N ASN A 51 -10.94 -10.35 -33.01
CA ASN A 51 -12.13 -11.08 -32.64
C ASN A 51 -13.15 -10.10 -32.07
N LEU A 52 -14.15 -9.76 -32.86
CA LEU A 52 -15.29 -9.00 -32.38
C LEU A 52 -16.20 -9.89 -31.55
N PRO A 53 -16.78 -9.36 -30.46
CA PRO A 53 -17.75 -10.14 -29.70
C PRO A 53 -18.91 -10.55 -30.60
N ASN A 54 -19.25 -11.83 -30.55
CA ASN A 54 -20.43 -12.34 -31.22
C ASN A 54 -21.50 -12.64 -30.15
N PRO A 55 -22.43 -11.71 -29.89
CA PRO A 55 -23.43 -11.89 -28.85
C PRO A 55 -24.43 -13.04 -29.14
N PHE A 56 -24.40 -13.56 -30.37
CA PHE A 56 -25.26 -14.70 -30.81
C PHE A 56 -24.43 -15.96 -31.10
N GLY A 57 -23.12 -15.90 -31.01
CA GLY A 57 -22.22 -17.04 -31.17
C GLY A 57 -22.14 -17.86 -29.89
N GLY A 58 -22.32 -19.18 -30.06
CA GLY A 58 -22.15 -20.10 -28.94
C GLY A 58 -20.77 -19.99 -28.29
N SER A 59 -20.71 -20.21 -26.98
CA SER A 59 -19.53 -20.23 -26.16
C SER A 59 -18.37 -20.96 -26.82
N SER A 60 -17.30 -20.25 -27.14
CA SER A 60 -16.02 -20.90 -27.34
C SER A 60 -15.62 -21.51 -25.99
N SER A 61 -15.35 -22.82 -25.98
CA SER A 61 -14.95 -23.54 -24.76
C SER A 61 -13.56 -23.08 -24.31
N SER A 62 -13.51 -21.93 -23.67
CA SER A 62 -12.29 -21.40 -23.08
C SER A 62 -11.94 -22.18 -21.81
N PHE A 63 -10.68 -22.56 -21.63
CA PHE A 63 -10.19 -23.21 -20.41
C PHE A 63 -10.37 -22.32 -19.17
N THR A 64 -10.34 -21.02 -19.34
CA THR A 64 -10.52 -20.02 -18.28
C THR A 64 -11.02 -18.70 -18.86
N MET A 65 -11.83 -17.98 -18.10
CA MET A 65 -12.25 -16.64 -18.46
C MET A 65 -11.15 -15.58 -18.25
N ARG A 66 -10.02 -15.94 -17.64
CA ARG A 66 -8.88 -15.00 -17.42
C ARG A 66 -8.18 -14.72 -18.74
N GLY A 67 -7.86 -13.44 -18.98
CA GLY A 67 -7.29 -13.00 -20.26
C GLY A 67 -6.32 -11.84 -20.13
N TYR A 68 -6.65 -10.72 -20.74
CA TYR A 68 -5.85 -9.49 -20.71
C TYR A 68 -5.60 -9.02 -19.29
N THR A 69 -4.32 -8.76 -18.93
CA THR A 69 -3.84 -8.42 -17.58
C THR A 69 -4.40 -9.32 -16.47
N PHE A 70 -4.69 -10.58 -16.83
CA PHE A 70 -5.27 -11.62 -16.00
C PHE A 70 -6.68 -11.33 -15.45
N HIS A 71 -7.37 -10.36 -16.03
CA HIS A 71 -8.76 -10.06 -15.69
C HIS A 71 -9.74 -11.02 -16.36
N GLU A 72 -10.94 -11.06 -15.81
CA GLU A 72 -12.01 -11.90 -16.31
C GLU A 72 -12.65 -11.27 -17.56
N HIS A 73 -12.64 -12.01 -18.67
CA HIS A 73 -13.31 -11.61 -19.90
C HIS A 73 -14.76 -12.03 -19.90
N LEU A 74 -15.65 -11.06 -20.10
CA LEU A 74 -17.08 -11.27 -20.30
C LEU A 74 -17.32 -11.45 -21.81
N GLU A 75 -16.96 -12.63 -22.33
CA GLU A 75 -16.87 -12.91 -23.77
C GLU A 75 -18.18 -12.62 -24.52
N MET A 76 -19.34 -12.87 -23.89
CA MET A 76 -20.66 -12.65 -24.51
C MET A 76 -20.92 -11.17 -24.86
N VAL A 77 -20.33 -10.24 -24.14
CA VAL A 77 -20.54 -8.80 -24.33
C VAL A 77 -19.27 -8.07 -24.77
N GLY A 78 -18.13 -8.79 -24.85
CA GLY A 78 -16.84 -8.24 -25.27
C GLY A 78 -16.21 -7.25 -24.28
N LEU A 79 -16.60 -7.35 -23.01
CA LEU A 79 -16.10 -6.49 -21.93
C LEU A 79 -15.11 -7.25 -21.05
N ILE A 80 -14.38 -6.52 -20.23
CA ILE A 80 -13.43 -7.07 -19.25
C ILE A 80 -13.83 -6.59 -17.85
N ASN A 81 -14.06 -7.54 -16.95
CA ASN A 81 -14.29 -7.25 -15.55
C ASN A 81 -12.94 -7.04 -14.85
N MET A 82 -12.59 -5.79 -14.54
CA MET A 82 -11.36 -5.44 -13.84
C MET A 82 -11.55 -5.32 -12.31
N ASN A 83 -12.51 -6.04 -11.75
CA ASN A 83 -12.93 -6.07 -10.35
C ASN A 83 -13.66 -4.78 -9.92
N GLY A 84 -12.98 -3.66 -9.69
CA GLY A 84 -13.61 -2.41 -9.28
C GLY A 84 -14.48 -1.76 -10.36
N ARG A 85 -14.11 -1.94 -11.63
CA ARG A 85 -14.83 -1.37 -12.79
C ARG A 85 -14.87 -2.35 -13.94
N VAL A 86 -15.85 -2.15 -14.82
CA VAL A 86 -15.91 -2.85 -16.10
C VAL A 86 -15.23 -2.02 -17.18
N TYR A 87 -14.42 -2.67 -17.99
CA TYR A 87 -13.61 -2.06 -19.03
C TYR A 87 -14.08 -2.51 -20.42
N ASP A 88 -14.18 -1.54 -21.32
CA ASP A 88 -14.45 -1.78 -22.74
C ASP A 88 -13.14 -1.68 -23.55
N PRO A 89 -12.59 -2.80 -24.01
CA PRO A 89 -11.34 -2.81 -24.76
C PRO A 89 -11.47 -2.19 -26.17
N ILE A 90 -12.68 -2.10 -26.72
CA ILE A 90 -12.92 -1.46 -28.03
C ILE A 90 -12.84 0.06 -27.88
N LEU A 91 -13.46 0.61 -26.85
CA LEU A 91 -13.40 2.04 -26.54
C LEU A 91 -12.09 2.45 -25.86
N GLY A 92 -11.36 1.49 -25.28
CA GLY A 92 -10.18 1.77 -24.44
C GLY A 92 -10.54 2.54 -23.16
N ARG A 93 -11.73 2.29 -22.60
CA ARG A 93 -12.31 3.06 -21.49
C ARG A 93 -12.97 2.19 -20.44
N MET A 94 -12.92 2.66 -19.19
CA MET A 94 -13.79 2.15 -18.12
C MET A 94 -15.22 2.60 -18.38
N LEU A 95 -16.21 1.76 -18.06
CA LEU A 95 -17.64 2.08 -18.22
C LEU A 95 -18.22 2.87 -17.04
N SER A 96 -17.50 2.96 -15.94
CA SER A 96 -17.82 3.83 -14.80
C SER A 96 -16.67 4.78 -14.49
N PRO A 97 -16.96 5.98 -13.94
CA PRO A 97 -15.92 6.92 -13.58
C PRO A 97 -15.12 6.39 -12.39
N ASP A 98 -13.82 6.65 -12.37
CA ASP A 98 -13.00 6.42 -11.19
C ASP A 98 -13.54 7.21 -9.99
N ASN A 99 -13.51 6.62 -8.82
CA ASN A 99 -13.91 7.31 -7.60
C ASN A 99 -12.95 8.44 -7.22
N TYR A 100 -11.71 8.39 -7.72
CA TYR A 100 -10.63 9.30 -7.35
C TYR A 100 -9.92 9.87 -8.59
N VAL A 101 -9.41 11.11 -8.47
CA VAL A 101 -8.43 11.65 -9.41
C VAL A 101 -7.04 11.25 -8.90
N GLN A 102 -6.46 10.21 -9.48
CA GLN A 102 -5.26 9.54 -8.94
C GLN A 102 -4.00 10.41 -8.98
N ALA A 103 -3.87 11.29 -9.96
CA ALA A 103 -2.75 12.21 -10.08
C ALA A 103 -3.26 13.63 -10.43
N PRO A 104 -3.60 14.47 -9.43
CA PRO A 104 -4.16 15.80 -9.65
C PRO A 104 -3.26 16.75 -10.47
N ASN A 105 -1.96 16.49 -10.48
CA ASN A 105 -0.99 17.27 -11.26
C ASN A 105 -0.84 16.77 -12.73
N ASN A 106 -1.53 15.69 -13.08
CA ASN A 106 -1.53 15.13 -14.43
C ASN A 106 -2.90 15.34 -15.07
N THR A 107 -2.96 16.12 -16.15
CA THR A 107 -4.20 16.43 -16.86
C THR A 107 -4.93 15.18 -17.37
N GLN A 108 -4.20 14.10 -17.69
CA GLN A 108 -4.79 12.83 -18.11
C GLN A 108 -5.60 12.15 -16.99
N SER A 109 -5.28 12.41 -15.73
CA SER A 109 -5.99 11.84 -14.57
C SER A 109 -7.36 12.47 -14.32
N PHE A 110 -7.66 13.63 -14.92
CA PHE A 110 -8.99 14.24 -14.85
C PHE A 110 -10.03 13.49 -15.71
N ASN A 111 -9.57 12.70 -16.69
CA ASN A 111 -10.46 11.80 -17.40
C ASN A 111 -10.65 10.52 -16.58
N ARG A 112 -11.65 10.52 -15.71
CA ARG A 112 -11.98 9.45 -14.78
C ARG A 112 -12.42 8.13 -15.43
N TYR A 113 -12.63 8.12 -16.75
CA TYR A 113 -12.93 6.92 -17.54
C TYR A 113 -11.69 6.35 -18.23
N SER A 114 -10.53 7.02 -18.16
CA SER A 114 -9.31 6.54 -18.81
C SER A 114 -8.79 5.27 -18.15
N TYR A 115 -8.38 4.32 -18.98
CA TYR A 115 -7.59 3.16 -18.53
C TYR A 115 -6.10 3.52 -18.56
N CYS A 116 -5.40 3.26 -17.45
CA CYS A 116 -3.95 3.41 -17.33
C CYS A 116 -3.41 4.74 -17.85
N VAL A 117 -4.14 5.86 -17.62
CA VAL A 117 -3.77 7.22 -18.09
C VAL A 117 -3.47 7.27 -19.58
N ASN A 118 -4.22 6.49 -20.39
CA ASN A 118 -4.03 6.29 -21.82
C ASN A 118 -2.64 5.73 -22.23
N ASN A 119 -1.97 5.03 -21.34
CA ASN A 119 -0.70 4.35 -21.64
C ASN A 119 -0.72 2.89 -21.14
N PRO A 120 -1.52 2.01 -21.76
CA PRO A 120 -1.73 0.63 -21.30
C PRO A 120 -0.50 -0.27 -21.50
N LEU A 121 0.47 0.11 -22.33
CA LEU A 121 1.73 -0.62 -22.47
C LEU A 121 2.71 -0.37 -21.31
N LYS A 122 2.54 0.75 -20.61
CA LYS A 122 3.40 1.09 -19.47
C LYS A 122 2.77 0.74 -18.13
N TYR A 123 1.45 0.83 -18.03
CA TYR A 123 0.70 0.65 -16.79
C TYR A 123 -0.32 -0.46 -16.95
N THR A 124 -0.62 -1.13 -15.85
CA THR A 124 -1.77 -2.02 -15.71
C THR A 124 -2.61 -1.55 -14.52
N ASP A 125 -3.87 -1.96 -14.46
CA ASP A 125 -4.77 -1.68 -13.35
C ASP A 125 -5.30 -3.01 -12.77
N PRO A 126 -4.61 -3.59 -11.79
CA PRO A 126 -4.96 -4.91 -11.25
C PRO A 126 -6.30 -4.96 -10.51
N THR A 127 -6.80 -3.81 -10.08
CA THR A 127 -8.00 -3.70 -9.24
C THR A 127 -9.19 -3.07 -9.94
N GLY A 128 -8.96 -2.43 -11.08
CA GLY A 128 -9.96 -1.64 -11.78
C GLY A 128 -10.20 -0.25 -11.18
N ASP A 129 -9.42 0.14 -10.16
CA ASP A 129 -9.54 1.42 -9.47
C ASP A 129 -8.24 2.22 -9.42
N PHE A 130 -7.05 1.57 -9.63
CA PHE A 130 -5.77 2.24 -9.45
C PHE A 130 -4.64 1.68 -10.32
N PHE A 131 -3.99 2.52 -11.12
CA PHE A 131 -2.98 2.10 -12.12
C PHE A 131 -1.52 2.05 -11.61
N TRP A 132 -1.18 2.66 -10.47
CA TRP A 132 0.22 2.71 -9.96
C TRP A 132 0.77 1.38 -9.46
N THR A 133 -0.09 0.50 -9.04
CA THR A 133 0.27 -0.76 -8.37
C THR A 133 1.08 -1.71 -9.28
N ALA A 134 0.90 -1.62 -10.59
CA ALA A 134 1.57 -2.51 -11.51
C ALA A 134 3.10 -2.30 -11.55
N VAL A 135 3.57 -1.06 -11.43
CA VAL A 135 5.02 -0.78 -11.44
C VAL A 135 5.66 -1.26 -10.14
N THR A 136 5.04 -0.96 -8.99
CA THR A 136 5.57 -1.39 -7.68
C THR A 136 5.42 -2.89 -7.47
N GLY A 137 4.29 -3.49 -7.85
CA GLY A 137 4.08 -4.93 -7.79
C GLY A 137 5.02 -5.71 -8.70
N ALA A 138 5.29 -5.22 -9.92
CA ALA A 138 6.28 -5.84 -10.82
C ALA A 138 7.71 -5.73 -10.26
N LEU A 139 8.08 -4.59 -9.67
CA LEU A 139 9.38 -4.43 -9.00
C LEU A 139 9.50 -5.36 -7.78
N ASP A 140 8.43 -5.50 -7.00
CA ASP A 140 8.38 -6.40 -5.86
C ASP A 140 8.49 -7.87 -6.30
N PHE A 141 7.81 -8.26 -7.39
CA PHE A 141 7.93 -9.59 -8.00
C PHE A 141 9.36 -9.86 -8.48
N VAL A 142 9.94 -8.94 -9.26
CA VAL A 142 11.31 -9.07 -9.77
C VAL A 142 12.29 -9.19 -8.61
N SER A 143 12.13 -8.38 -7.56
CA SER A 143 12.99 -8.45 -6.37
C SER A 143 12.88 -9.79 -5.65
N THR A 144 11.67 -10.36 -5.54
CA THR A 144 11.46 -11.68 -4.92
C THR A 144 12.13 -12.77 -5.72
N ALA A 145 11.98 -12.73 -7.05
CA ALA A 145 12.61 -13.68 -7.94
C ALA A 145 14.16 -13.60 -7.89
N PHE A 146 14.73 -12.38 -7.81
CA PHE A 146 16.17 -12.17 -7.85
C PHE A 146 16.87 -12.26 -6.48
N PHE A 147 16.25 -11.78 -5.39
CA PHE A 147 16.97 -11.60 -4.12
C PHE A 147 16.62 -12.61 -3.03
N LYS A 148 15.44 -13.20 -3.02
CA LYS A 148 15.03 -14.19 -1.99
C LYS A 148 15.10 -15.66 -2.44
N GLY A 149 15.07 -15.97 -3.70
CA GLY A 149 14.98 -17.34 -4.19
C GLY A 149 16.24 -17.89 -4.83
N GLY A 150 17.24 -17.03 -5.13
CA GLY A 150 18.25 -17.43 -6.09
C GLY A 150 17.51 -18.11 -7.26
N LEU A 151 17.52 -17.55 -8.44
CA LEU A 151 16.90 -18.18 -9.60
C LEU A 151 17.49 -19.57 -9.81
N ASP A 152 16.94 -20.55 -9.11
CA ASP A 152 16.95 -21.91 -9.61
C ASP A 152 15.68 -22.09 -10.45
N PRO A 153 15.73 -21.87 -11.78
CA PRO A 153 14.59 -22.05 -12.66
C PRO A 153 14.12 -23.51 -12.71
N THR A 154 14.87 -24.42 -12.12
CA THR A 154 14.60 -25.86 -12.13
C THR A 154 13.84 -26.32 -10.86
N SER A 155 13.76 -25.48 -9.81
CA SER A 155 13.01 -25.81 -8.61
C SER A 155 11.53 -25.41 -8.73
N PRO A 156 10.60 -26.38 -8.78
CA PRO A 156 9.16 -26.09 -8.80
C PRO A 156 8.71 -25.22 -7.62
N ASN A 157 9.26 -25.46 -6.44
CA ASN A 157 8.91 -24.74 -5.22
C ASN A 157 9.27 -23.24 -5.23
N THR A 158 10.33 -22.85 -5.93
CA THR A 158 10.75 -21.44 -6.00
C THR A 158 9.83 -20.65 -6.92
N ARG A 159 9.42 -21.26 -8.03
CA ARG A 159 8.52 -20.65 -9.01
C ARG A 159 7.11 -20.51 -8.47
N ASP A 160 6.59 -21.54 -7.80
CA ASP A 160 5.24 -21.51 -7.24
C ASP A 160 5.12 -20.51 -6.09
N LYS A 161 6.17 -20.38 -5.28
CA LYS A 161 6.27 -19.32 -4.24
C LYS A 161 6.30 -17.92 -4.85
N ALA A 162 7.07 -17.71 -5.93
CA ALA A 162 7.12 -16.41 -6.62
C ALA A 162 5.75 -16.04 -7.22
N TRP A 163 5.04 -17.01 -7.80
CA TRP A 163 3.70 -16.79 -8.33
C TRP A 163 2.65 -16.56 -7.23
N ALA A 164 2.76 -17.24 -6.09
CA ALA A 164 1.89 -17.00 -4.95
C ALA A 164 2.08 -15.57 -4.40
N GLU A 165 3.29 -15.05 -4.38
CA GLU A 165 3.60 -13.66 -4.00
C GLU A 165 3.04 -12.62 -4.98
N PHE A 166 2.73 -13.01 -6.20
CA PHE A 166 2.15 -12.11 -7.21
C PHE A 166 0.62 -11.99 -7.10
N ASP A 167 -0.05 -12.74 -6.23
CA ASP A 167 -1.50 -12.64 -6.06
C ASP A 167 -1.87 -11.35 -5.30
N PRO A 168 -2.46 -10.34 -5.98
CA PRO A 168 -2.84 -9.08 -5.33
C PRO A 168 -4.00 -9.22 -4.36
N THR A 169 -4.71 -10.35 -4.39
CA THR A 169 -5.87 -10.62 -3.54
C THR A 169 -5.50 -11.38 -2.27
N ALA A 170 -4.40 -12.12 -2.29
CA ALA A 170 -3.92 -12.86 -1.14
C ALA A 170 -3.24 -11.92 -0.15
N LYS A 171 -3.80 -11.82 1.07
CA LYS A 171 -3.24 -10.99 2.14
C LYS A 171 -1.80 -11.43 2.46
N GLY A 172 -0.90 -10.47 2.63
CA GLY A 172 0.50 -10.71 2.98
C GLY A 172 1.42 -10.99 1.79
N THR A 173 0.90 -11.10 0.56
CA THR A 173 1.76 -11.16 -0.62
C THR A 173 2.40 -9.80 -0.89
N LYS A 174 3.57 -9.79 -1.53
CA LYS A 174 4.26 -8.53 -1.85
C LYS A 174 3.44 -7.61 -2.74
N THR A 175 2.71 -8.17 -3.69
CA THR A 175 1.83 -7.40 -4.58
C THR A 175 0.64 -6.82 -3.84
N ASN A 176 0.01 -7.60 -2.96
CA ASN A 176 -1.07 -7.09 -2.12
C ASN A 176 -0.56 -6.00 -1.16
N ASN A 177 0.60 -6.22 -0.54
CA ASN A 177 1.21 -5.23 0.34
C ASN A 177 1.55 -3.94 -0.42
N ALA A 178 2.13 -4.01 -1.63
CA ALA A 178 2.42 -2.86 -2.47
C ALA A 178 1.15 -2.06 -2.77
N PHE A 179 0.07 -2.74 -3.19
CA PHE A 179 -1.23 -2.11 -3.40
C PHE A 179 -1.74 -1.41 -2.14
N ARG A 180 -1.69 -2.09 -1.00
CA ARG A 180 -2.16 -1.52 0.27
C ARG A 180 -1.30 -0.35 0.74
N ILE A 181 0.01 -0.37 0.48
CA ILE A 181 0.90 0.77 0.74
C ILE A 181 0.45 1.98 -0.08
N ASP A 182 0.21 1.82 -1.40
CA ASP A 182 -0.26 2.91 -2.26
C ASP A 182 -1.64 3.44 -1.84
N MET A 183 -2.58 2.53 -1.53
CA MET A 183 -3.90 2.91 -1.01
C MET A 183 -3.83 3.65 0.34
N GLY A 184 -2.72 3.52 1.05
CA GLY A 184 -2.43 4.26 2.26
C GLY A 184 -2.43 5.78 2.08
N MET A 185 -2.07 6.28 0.89
CA MET A 185 -2.14 7.71 0.56
C MET A 185 -3.56 8.27 0.60
N PHE A 186 -4.56 7.41 0.41
CA PHE A 186 -5.97 7.80 0.34
C PHE A 186 -6.74 7.49 1.63
N GLN A 187 -6.09 6.87 2.62
CA GLN A 187 -6.74 6.55 3.89
C GLN A 187 -7.03 7.79 4.71
N THR A 188 -8.23 7.85 5.26
CA THR A 188 -8.69 8.93 6.14
C THR A 188 -9.27 8.34 7.42
N ASP A 189 -9.38 9.14 8.47
CA ASP A 189 -9.96 8.72 9.73
C ASP A 189 -11.49 8.58 9.62
N SER A 190 -11.98 7.35 9.57
CA SER A 190 -13.40 7.04 9.43
C SER A 190 -14.25 7.51 10.61
N LYS A 191 -13.64 7.83 11.77
CA LYS A 191 -14.32 8.35 12.96
C LYS A 191 -14.64 9.83 12.85
N ARG A 192 -14.11 10.50 11.81
CA ARG A 192 -14.33 11.92 11.54
C ARG A 192 -15.43 12.14 10.51
N PRO A 193 -16.14 13.29 10.57
CA PRO A 193 -17.12 13.65 9.56
C PRO A 193 -16.48 13.82 8.19
N TRP A 194 -17.26 13.68 7.13
CA TRP A 194 -16.78 13.66 5.76
C TRP A 194 -15.95 14.88 5.36
N TYR A 195 -16.27 16.07 5.85
CA TYR A 195 -15.54 17.31 5.52
C TYR A 195 -14.14 17.35 6.15
N GLU A 196 -13.96 16.81 7.36
CA GLU A 196 -12.63 16.65 7.97
C GLU A 196 -11.81 15.58 7.25
N ARG A 197 -12.46 14.52 6.80
CA ARG A 197 -11.82 13.48 5.97
C ARG A 197 -11.37 14.02 4.62
N ALA A 198 -12.19 14.84 3.97
CA ALA A 198 -11.81 15.56 2.75
C ALA A 198 -10.61 16.49 3.00
N GLY A 199 -10.62 17.22 4.13
CA GLY A 199 -9.50 18.04 4.58
C GLY A 199 -8.21 17.24 4.80
N GLN A 200 -8.29 16.08 5.47
CA GLN A 200 -7.15 15.18 5.64
C GLN A 200 -6.56 14.73 4.30
N LEU A 201 -7.41 14.38 3.35
CA LEU A 201 -6.97 13.97 2.02
C LEU A 201 -6.28 15.13 1.28
N PHE A 202 -6.86 16.33 1.31
CA PHE A 202 -6.25 17.52 0.72
C PHE A 202 -4.89 17.82 1.34
N LEU A 203 -4.79 17.83 2.66
CA LEU A 203 -3.54 18.09 3.38
C LEU A 203 -2.47 17.04 3.07
N ARG A 204 -2.83 15.77 2.86
CA ARG A 204 -1.90 14.70 2.51
C ARG A 204 -1.17 14.94 1.21
N PHE A 205 -1.86 15.47 0.21
CA PHE A 205 -1.27 15.77 -1.11
C PHE A 205 -0.70 17.19 -1.23
N THR A 206 -0.76 17.99 -0.18
CA THR A 206 -0.23 19.37 -0.15
C THR A 206 0.73 19.55 1.01
N TRP A 207 0.22 19.71 2.22
CA TRP A 207 0.95 20.03 3.45
C TRP A 207 1.81 18.86 3.97
N GLU A 208 1.28 17.65 3.91
CA GLU A 208 1.96 16.42 4.34
C GLU A 208 2.69 15.71 3.18
N ALA A 209 2.60 16.21 1.94
CA ALA A 209 3.09 15.50 0.76
C ALA A 209 4.55 15.04 0.84
N PRO A 210 5.54 15.85 1.29
CA PRO A 210 6.93 15.41 1.33
C PRO A 210 7.15 14.20 2.25
N GLN A 211 6.64 14.26 3.49
CA GLN A 211 6.83 13.18 4.47
C GLN A 211 5.97 11.95 4.16
N SER A 212 4.75 12.13 3.66
CA SER A 212 3.89 11.01 3.26
C SER A 212 4.42 10.30 2.00
N GLY A 213 4.95 11.05 1.04
CA GLY A 213 5.65 10.49 -0.13
C GLY A 213 6.92 9.73 0.25
N LEU A 214 7.70 10.26 1.19
CA LEU A 214 8.88 9.57 1.73
C LEU A 214 8.48 8.29 2.47
N GLY A 215 7.42 8.35 3.29
CA GLY A 215 6.88 7.18 4.00
C GLY A 215 6.39 6.09 3.06
N ASN A 216 5.66 6.46 2.00
CA ASN A 216 5.23 5.56 0.95
C ASN A 216 6.43 4.87 0.29
N THR A 217 7.42 5.65 -0.18
CA THR A 217 8.64 5.13 -0.82
C THR A 217 9.41 4.20 0.10
N PHE A 218 9.61 4.57 1.37
CA PHE A 218 10.31 3.73 2.34
C PHE A 218 9.57 2.41 2.61
N SER A 219 8.24 2.46 2.68
CA SER A 219 7.40 1.27 2.83
C SER A 219 7.55 0.30 1.65
N HIS A 220 7.63 0.82 0.42
CA HIS A 220 7.90 0.00 -0.77
C HIS A 220 9.31 -0.62 -0.75
N ILE A 221 10.33 0.14 -0.34
CA ILE A 221 11.69 -0.42 -0.18
C ILE A 221 11.69 -1.58 0.81
N ARG A 222 11.00 -1.46 1.95
CA ARG A 222 10.85 -2.56 2.91
C ARG A 222 10.10 -3.76 2.31
N ASN A 223 9.02 -3.52 1.58
CA ASN A 223 8.25 -4.57 0.94
C ASN A 223 9.07 -5.32 -0.11
N ILE A 224 9.83 -4.61 -0.95
CA ILE A 224 10.78 -5.18 -1.91
C ILE A 224 11.82 -6.05 -1.19
N SER A 225 12.38 -5.56 -0.10
CA SER A 225 13.35 -6.29 0.72
C SER A 225 12.75 -7.48 1.48
N GLY A 226 11.41 -7.63 1.44
CA GLY A 226 10.67 -8.70 2.12
C GLY A 226 10.59 -8.54 3.63
N ASN A 227 10.59 -7.31 4.09
CA ASN A 227 10.45 -6.92 5.49
C ASN A 227 9.06 -6.32 5.75
N VAL A 228 8.03 -6.86 5.07
CA VAL A 228 6.62 -6.50 5.25
C VAL A 228 5.77 -7.76 5.13
N ASP A 229 5.13 -8.15 6.21
CA ASP A 229 4.20 -9.28 6.24
C ASP A 229 2.75 -8.82 6.09
N ASN A 230 2.41 -7.64 6.60
CA ASN A 230 1.08 -7.09 6.41
C ASN A 230 1.07 -5.55 6.36
N VAL A 231 -0.01 -5.01 5.80
CA VAL A 231 -0.31 -3.59 5.77
C VAL A 231 -1.73 -3.39 6.29
N ASP A 232 -1.90 -2.61 7.34
CA ASP A 232 -3.18 -2.31 7.94
C ASP A 232 -3.44 -0.80 8.01
N TYR A 233 -4.69 -0.40 8.24
CA TYR A 233 -5.09 1.00 8.30
C TYR A 233 -5.80 1.31 9.61
N TYR A 234 -5.49 2.48 10.18
CA TYR A 234 -6.18 2.96 11.36
C TYR A 234 -6.16 4.48 11.41
N GLY A 235 -7.31 5.12 11.56
CA GLY A 235 -7.41 6.57 11.78
C GLY A 235 -6.76 7.44 10.68
N GLY A 236 -6.67 6.90 9.45
CA GLY A 236 -5.99 7.53 8.33
C GLY A 236 -4.46 7.31 8.31
N ALA A 237 -3.92 6.53 9.23
CA ALA A 237 -2.56 6.01 9.18
C ALA A 237 -2.51 4.68 8.43
N THR A 238 -1.35 4.39 7.83
CA THR A 238 -1.01 3.13 7.17
C THR A 238 0.10 2.47 7.97
N VAL A 239 -0.18 1.31 8.54
CA VAL A 239 0.76 0.52 9.35
C VAL A 239 1.36 -0.58 8.48
N VAL A 240 2.65 -0.49 8.24
CA VAL A 240 3.43 -1.41 7.40
C VAL A 240 4.30 -2.24 8.32
N ASN A 241 3.87 -3.45 8.65
CA ASN A 241 4.43 -4.26 9.72
C ASN A 241 5.19 -5.50 9.22
N GLU A 242 6.31 -5.79 9.90
CA GLU A 242 7.08 -7.01 9.79
C GLU A 242 6.87 -7.84 11.07
N GLY A 243 6.58 -9.13 10.91
CA GLY A 243 6.35 -10.04 12.01
C GLY A 243 4.98 -9.89 12.67
N ASP A 244 4.61 -10.89 13.43
CA ASP A 244 3.37 -11.01 14.20
C ASP A 244 3.59 -11.50 15.64
N ASP A 245 4.85 -11.65 16.07
CA ASP A 245 5.18 -11.99 17.46
C ASP A 245 5.18 -10.74 18.33
N TYR A 246 4.00 -10.35 18.76
CA TYR A 246 3.78 -9.18 19.62
C TYR A 246 4.33 -9.35 21.05
N ASN A 247 4.92 -10.49 21.39
CA ASN A 247 5.63 -10.70 22.67
C ASN A 247 7.10 -10.28 22.57
N GLU A 248 7.65 -10.21 21.36
CA GLU A 248 8.98 -9.69 21.14
C GLU A 248 9.01 -8.15 21.14
N ALA A 249 10.18 -7.59 21.42
CA ALA A 249 10.37 -6.13 21.34
C ALA A 249 10.15 -5.64 19.90
N GLY A 250 9.18 -4.76 19.74
CA GLY A 250 8.89 -4.10 18.48
C GLY A 250 9.64 -2.78 18.34
N TRP A 251 9.64 -2.27 17.12
CA TRP A 251 10.06 -0.90 16.82
C TRP A 251 9.07 -0.23 15.84
N GLY A 252 9.06 1.08 15.83
CA GLY A 252 8.28 1.87 14.89
C GLY A 252 9.06 3.05 14.33
N LEU A 253 8.71 3.45 13.12
CA LEU A 253 9.20 4.65 12.45
C LEU A 253 8.07 5.29 11.66
N THR A 254 7.70 6.50 12.03
CA THR A 254 6.61 7.24 11.40
C THR A 254 7.15 8.29 10.43
N LEU A 255 6.71 8.21 9.18
CA LEU A 255 6.97 9.17 8.12
C LEU A 255 5.63 9.57 7.47
N GLY A 256 5.18 10.78 7.76
CA GLY A 256 3.85 11.22 7.32
C GLY A 256 2.73 10.42 7.97
N ASN A 257 1.90 9.81 7.14
CA ASN A 257 0.85 8.90 7.59
C ASN A 257 1.26 7.42 7.57
N TYR A 258 2.52 7.11 7.26
CA TYR A 258 3.05 5.75 7.24
C TYR A 258 3.80 5.44 8.52
N ILE A 259 3.37 4.40 9.21
CA ILE A 259 4.02 3.80 10.37
C ILE A 259 4.67 2.51 9.89
N ASN A 260 5.98 2.53 9.71
CA ASN A 260 6.77 1.34 9.40
C ASN A 260 7.22 0.68 10.70
N SER A 261 6.94 -0.60 10.88
CA SER A 261 7.10 -1.24 12.18
C SER A 261 7.55 -2.70 12.09
N LYS A 262 7.97 -3.23 13.24
CA LYS A 262 8.12 -4.65 13.49
C LYS A 262 7.36 -5.01 14.77
N ASN A 263 6.67 -6.14 14.75
CA ASN A 263 5.91 -6.67 15.88
C ASN A 263 4.93 -5.66 16.49
N MET A 264 4.25 -4.86 15.66
CA MET A 264 3.29 -3.83 16.06
C MET A 264 1.89 -4.18 15.53
N LYS A 265 0.89 -4.11 16.39
CA LYS A 265 -0.50 -4.28 16.01
C LYS A 265 -1.15 -2.91 15.74
N ALA A 266 -1.81 -2.75 14.59
CA ALA A 266 -2.58 -1.54 14.27
C ALA A 266 -3.87 -1.46 15.11
N SER A 267 -3.71 -1.35 16.42
CA SER A 267 -4.80 -1.40 17.40
C SER A 267 -4.59 -0.39 18.52
N PRO A 268 -5.66 0.25 19.02
CA PRO A 268 -5.58 1.12 20.19
C PRO A 268 -5.15 0.40 21.48
N GLU A 269 -5.12 -0.93 21.50
CA GLU A 269 -4.60 -1.73 22.61
C GLU A 269 -3.07 -1.73 22.67
N ASP A 270 -2.42 -1.58 21.53
CA ASP A 270 -0.97 -1.58 21.41
C ASP A 270 -0.37 -0.22 21.80
N GLY A 271 0.51 -0.23 22.82
CA GLY A 271 1.14 0.99 23.33
C GLY A 271 2.13 1.60 22.34
N LEU A 272 2.88 0.78 21.61
CA LEU A 272 3.81 1.25 20.59
C LEU A 272 3.05 1.89 19.42
N PHE A 273 1.96 1.26 18.99
CA PHE A 273 1.11 1.83 17.95
C PHE A 273 0.54 3.21 18.36
N ARG A 274 0.06 3.35 19.61
CA ARG A 274 -0.45 4.64 20.08
C ARG A 274 0.62 5.73 20.08
N HIS A 275 1.85 5.39 20.42
CA HIS A 275 2.99 6.29 20.36
C HIS A 275 3.28 6.72 18.91
N GLU A 276 3.43 5.77 17.99
CA GLU A 276 3.69 6.06 16.58
C GLU A 276 2.54 6.84 15.92
N TYR A 277 1.31 6.56 16.32
CA TYR A 277 0.16 7.34 15.88
C TYR A 277 0.23 8.80 16.35
N GLY A 278 0.83 9.06 17.50
CA GLY A 278 1.17 10.41 17.96
C GLY A 278 2.09 11.15 16.99
N HIS A 279 3.08 10.46 16.40
CA HIS A 279 3.94 11.02 15.35
C HIS A 279 3.17 11.28 14.03
N VAL A 280 2.17 10.47 13.69
CA VAL A 280 1.26 10.77 12.56
C VAL A 280 0.53 12.09 12.81
N LEU A 281 0.05 12.32 14.02
CA LEU A 281 -0.61 13.58 14.38
C LEU A 281 0.35 14.77 14.35
N GLN A 282 1.59 14.60 14.81
CA GLN A 282 2.63 15.62 14.68
C GLN A 282 2.92 15.96 13.21
N SER A 283 3.00 14.94 12.35
CA SER A 283 3.20 15.14 10.92
C SER A 283 2.09 15.99 10.28
N ARG A 284 0.85 15.71 10.62
CA ARG A 284 -0.31 16.51 10.16
C ARG A 284 -0.23 17.98 10.60
N ILE A 285 0.24 18.22 11.81
CA ILE A 285 0.35 19.57 12.38
C ILE A 285 1.56 20.30 11.77
N ALA A 286 2.73 19.66 11.77
CA ALA A 286 3.97 20.28 11.37
C ALA A 286 4.14 20.41 9.85
N GLY A 287 3.46 19.60 9.05
CA GLY A 287 3.58 19.61 7.60
C GLY A 287 5.02 19.43 7.13
N PRO A 288 5.50 20.20 6.12
CA PRO A 288 6.85 20.04 5.58
C PRO A 288 7.97 20.14 6.60
N THR A 289 7.75 20.84 7.73
CA THR A 289 8.76 20.99 8.79
C THR A 289 8.89 19.76 9.70
N TYR A 290 7.98 18.80 9.56
CA TYR A 290 8.02 17.56 10.34
C TYR A 290 9.33 16.80 10.17
N LEU A 291 9.81 16.66 8.95
CA LEU A 291 11.03 15.87 8.66
C LEU A 291 12.26 16.47 9.37
N THR A 292 12.42 17.79 9.36
CA THR A 292 13.58 18.46 9.98
C THR A 292 13.40 18.71 11.46
N GLY A 293 12.17 19.01 11.90
CA GLY A 293 11.87 19.38 13.29
C GLY A 293 11.59 18.20 14.22
N VAL A 294 11.05 17.10 13.69
CA VAL A 294 10.64 15.92 14.48
C VAL A 294 11.30 14.65 13.96
N GLY A 295 11.08 14.32 12.69
CA GLY A 295 11.49 13.03 12.13
C GLY A 295 12.99 12.79 12.21
N LEU A 296 13.80 13.70 11.69
CA LEU A 296 15.25 13.58 11.72
C LEU A 296 15.81 13.60 13.16
N PRO A 297 15.41 14.51 14.06
CA PRO A 297 15.80 14.46 15.47
C PRO A 297 15.40 13.15 16.16
N SER A 298 14.23 12.58 15.85
CA SER A 298 13.79 11.30 16.43
C SER A 298 14.66 10.14 15.95
N ILE A 299 14.94 10.04 14.65
CA ILE A 299 15.81 9.00 14.09
C ILE A 299 17.24 9.10 14.67
N ILE A 300 17.81 10.31 14.70
CA ILE A 300 19.15 10.53 15.27
C ILE A 300 19.15 10.20 16.77
N GLY A 301 18.12 10.64 17.50
CA GLY A 301 17.98 10.40 18.92
C GLY A 301 17.93 8.92 19.28
N GLY A 302 17.11 8.14 18.54
CA GLY A 302 17.04 6.69 18.68
C GLY A 302 18.36 5.98 18.35
N GLY A 303 19.03 6.42 17.27
CA GLY A 303 20.36 5.92 16.91
C GLY A 303 21.42 6.23 17.98
N LEU A 304 21.42 7.43 18.56
CA LEU A 304 22.32 7.80 19.65
C LEU A 304 22.04 6.99 20.92
N GLU A 305 20.76 6.74 21.26
CA GLU A 305 20.43 5.89 22.41
C GLU A 305 20.93 4.47 22.21
N MET A 306 20.81 3.91 21.00
CA MET A 306 21.32 2.58 20.68
C MET A 306 22.84 2.51 20.79
N PHE A 307 23.55 3.59 20.43
CA PHE A 307 25.02 3.62 20.43
C PHE A 307 25.60 3.98 21.80
N LEU A 308 25.01 4.93 22.53
CA LEU A 308 25.54 5.46 23.79
C LEU A 308 24.84 4.89 25.03
N GLY A 309 23.71 4.23 24.87
CA GLY A 309 22.88 3.68 25.92
C GLY A 309 21.95 4.70 26.58
N LYS A 310 20.88 4.20 27.20
CA LYS A 310 19.80 5.00 27.84
C LYS A 310 20.29 5.95 28.94
N SER A 311 21.37 5.61 29.61
CA SER A 311 21.93 6.44 30.68
C SER A 311 22.51 7.77 30.18
N PHE A 312 23.03 7.79 28.96
CA PHE A 312 23.60 8.99 28.33
C PHE A 312 22.62 9.73 27.43
N HIS A 313 21.72 9.00 26.76
CA HIS A 313 20.74 9.58 25.87
C HIS A 313 19.39 8.88 26.05
N ASN A 314 18.47 9.54 26.76
CA ASN A 314 17.11 9.04 26.91
C ASN A 314 16.22 9.66 25.84
N HIS A 315 16.05 8.93 24.74
CA HIS A 315 15.27 9.33 23.59
C HIS A 315 13.80 9.61 23.96
N ASN A 316 13.17 8.74 24.74
CA ASN A 316 11.74 8.82 25.10
C ASN A 316 11.36 10.10 25.87
N ASN A 317 12.32 10.75 26.51
CA ASN A 317 12.09 11.99 27.27
C ASN A 317 12.33 13.27 26.45
N LYS A 318 12.64 13.17 25.15
CA LYS A 318 12.81 14.33 24.29
C LYS A 318 11.46 14.99 23.99
N TRP A 319 11.49 16.28 23.70
CA TRP A 319 10.27 17.05 23.49
C TRP A 319 9.41 16.51 22.33
N TYR A 320 10.00 16.05 21.25
CA TYR A 320 9.30 15.51 20.10
C TYR A 320 8.62 14.18 20.42
N GLU A 321 9.22 13.31 21.26
CA GLU A 321 8.64 12.07 21.72
C GLU A 321 7.52 12.31 22.74
N THR A 322 7.75 13.17 23.71
CA THR A 322 6.74 13.50 24.73
C THR A 322 5.53 14.23 24.12
N ASN A 323 5.74 15.04 23.08
CA ASN A 323 4.67 15.68 22.36
C ASN A 323 3.87 14.66 21.52
N ALA A 324 4.52 13.69 20.86
CA ALA A 324 3.83 12.58 20.19
C ALA A 324 2.95 11.82 21.18
N ASN A 325 3.49 11.48 22.35
CA ASN A 325 2.76 10.82 23.42
C ASN A 325 1.55 11.61 23.89
N GLN A 326 1.67 12.94 24.07
CA GLN A 326 0.54 13.81 24.44
C GLN A 326 -0.56 13.81 23.37
N LEU A 327 -0.19 13.89 22.12
CA LEU A 327 -1.15 13.88 21.00
C LEU A 327 -1.85 12.53 20.88
N GLY A 328 -1.10 11.45 20.95
CA GLY A 328 -1.64 10.09 20.97
C GLY A 328 -2.60 9.88 22.13
N GLU A 329 -2.19 10.18 23.35
CA GLU A 329 -3.02 10.04 24.55
C GLU A 329 -4.36 10.82 24.41
N ARG A 330 -4.31 12.07 23.95
CA ARG A 330 -5.52 12.89 23.73
C ARG A 330 -6.45 12.27 22.69
N TYR A 331 -5.89 11.84 21.56
CA TYR A 331 -6.67 11.23 20.49
C TYR A 331 -7.38 9.97 20.97
N PHE A 332 -6.66 9.03 21.57
CA PHE A 332 -7.22 7.76 22.02
C PHE A 332 -8.22 7.95 23.19
N ASN A 333 -7.94 8.83 24.13
CA ASN A 333 -8.91 9.17 25.19
C ASN A 333 -10.21 9.78 24.64
N LYS A 334 -10.15 10.49 23.53
CA LYS A 334 -11.34 11.08 22.89
C LYS A 334 -12.13 10.06 22.08
N HIS A 335 -11.44 9.23 21.28
CA HIS A 335 -12.05 8.37 20.26
C HIS A 335 -12.14 6.89 20.64
N GLU A 336 -11.38 6.43 21.65
CA GLU A 336 -11.27 5.04 22.08
C GLU A 336 -11.47 4.88 23.59
N LYS A 337 -12.46 5.55 24.13
CA LYS A 337 -12.70 5.64 25.59
C LYS A 337 -12.77 4.27 26.28
N GLU A 338 -13.44 3.30 25.69
CA GLU A 338 -13.59 1.97 26.28
C GLU A 338 -12.27 1.20 26.27
N THR A 339 -11.54 1.24 25.18
CA THR A 339 -10.21 0.65 25.11
C THR A 339 -9.25 1.30 26.09
N MET A 340 -9.32 2.62 26.28
CA MET A 340 -8.45 3.33 27.21
C MET A 340 -8.77 3.05 28.70
N LYS A 341 -9.96 2.57 29.02
CA LYS A 341 -10.28 2.09 30.38
C LYS A 341 -9.59 0.76 30.68
N THR A 342 -9.55 -0.15 29.72
CA THR A 342 -8.96 -1.49 29.87
C THR A 342 -7.46 -1.49 29.62
N HIS A 343 -6.98 -0.63 28.71
CA HIS A 343 -5.58 -0.47 28.33
C HIS A 343 -5.14 0.99 28.52
N PRO A 344 -4.96 1.47 29.75
CA PRO A 344 -4.61 2.86 30.02
C PRO A 344 -3.26 3.24 29.42
N TRP A 345 -3.03 4.56 29.27
CA TRP A 345 -1.76 5.07 28.77
C TRP A 345 -0.62 4.72 29.74
N ARG A 346 0.47 4.14 29.22
CA ARG A 346 1.61 3.71 30.02
C ARG A 346 2.67 4.80 30.09
N HIS A 347 2.52 5.78 31.00
CA HIS A 347 3.43 6.93 31.12
C HIS A 347 4.90 6.57 31.43
N ASN A 348 5.14 5.40 32.00
CA ASN A 348 6.53 4.94 32.28
C ASN A 348 7.27 4.60 30.97
N ASN A 349 6.58 4.05 29.99
CA ASN A 349 7.15 3.68 28.70
C ASN A 349 7.05 4.84 27.70
N TYR A 350 5.95 5.58 27.77
CA TYR A 350 5.59 6.66 26.87
C TYR A 350 5.28 7.94 27.65
N PRO A 351 6.32 8.64 28.15
CA PRO A 351 6.14 9.80 29.01
C PRO A 351 5.48 10.97 28.26
N THR A 352 4.51 11.60 28.88
CA THR A 352 3.80 12.77 28.36
C THR A 352 4.30 14.08 28.94
N LYS A 353 5.21 14.03 29.92
CA LYS A 353 5.84 15.21 30.52
C LYS A 353 7.28 15.31 30.06
N TYR A 354 7.61 16.39 29.38
CA TYR A 354 8.98 16.70 29.01
C TYR A 354 9.82 16.94 30.27
N LYS A 355 10.96 16.24 30.36
CA LYS A 355 11.98 16.53 31.38
C LYS A 355 13.13 17.26 30.67
N PRO A 356 13.37 18.56 30.93
CA PRO A 356 14.47 19.28 30.33
C PRO A 356 15.77 18.63 30.76
N THR A 357 16.52 18.10 29.79
CA THR A 357 17.91 17.71 29.94
C THR A 357 18.78 18.88 29.48
N TRP A 358 19.95 19.08 30.05
CA TRP A 358 20.84 20.24 29.96
C TRP A 358 21.35 20.64 28.54
N TYR A 359 20.76 20.12 27.47
CA TYR A 359 21.17 20.44 26.09
C TYR A 359 20.35 21.59 25.50
N TRP A 360 20.79 22.80 25.80
CA TRP A 360 20.31 24.08 25.25
C TRP A 360 20.68 24.31 23.77
N LEU A 361 21.43 23.40 23.12
CA LEU A 361 22.00 23.63 21.79
C LEU A 361 21.02 23.37 20.61
N PHE A 362 19.90 22.71 20.83
CA PHE A 362 18.85 22.60 19.83
C PHE A 362 17.59 23.23 20.38
N GLY A 363 17.49 24.53 20.14
CA GLY A 363 16.51 25.44 20.67
C GLY A 363 15.10 24.85 20.78
N ASN A 364 14.45 25.25 21.84
CA ASN A 364 13.04 25.07 22.03
C ASN A 364 12.30 25.86 20.92
N PRO A 365 11.95 25.25 19.77
CA PRO A 365 11.19 25.97 18.79
C PRO A 365 9.73 25.76 19.12
N ILE A 366 9.04 26.85 19.29
CA ILE A 366 7.61 26.93 19.11
C ILE A 366 6.77 26.71 20.37
N SER A 367 6.83 27.70 21.23
CA SER A 367 5.65 28.21 21.89
C SER A 367 5.03 29.26 20.95
N SER A 368 3.97 28.96 20.22
CA SER A 368 2.84 29.84 20.00
C SER A 368 2.05 29.81 18.69
N PRO A 369 2.56 29.51 17.48
CA PRO A 369 1.62 29.34 16.35
C PRO A 369 0.88 28.00 16.35
N GLN A 370 1.38 27.00 17.06
CA GLN A 370 0.83 25.63 17.04
C GLN A 370 -0.48 25.48 17.80
N THR A 371 -0.76 26.31 18.78
CA THR A 371 -2.01 26.23 19.56
C THR A 371 -3.25 26.52 18.71
N PHE A 372 -3.12 27.31 17.67
CA PHE A 372 -4.24 27.60 16.77
C PHE A 372 -4.54 26.45 15.80
N LEU A 373 -3.50 25.81 15.26
CA LEU A 373 -3.65 24.62 14.42
C LEU A 373 -4.11 23.40 15.24
N TYR A 374 -3.78 23.31 16.52
CA TYR A 374 -4.25 22.29 17.45
C TYR A 374 -5.78 22.24 17.58
N SER A 375 -6.45 23.38 17.53
CA SER A 375 -7.91 23.45 17.66
C SER A 375 -8.65 22.95 16.41
N LEU A 376 -7.99 22.92 15.25
CA LEU A 376 -8.58 22.48 13.99
C LEU A 376 -8.32 21.01 13.68
N THR A 377 -7.36 20.35 14.36
CA THR A 377 -6.92 18.98 14.05
C THR A 377 -7.24 17.97 15.16
N LEU A 378 -7.68 18.41 16.33
CA LEU A 378 -8.12 17.60 17.47
C LEU A 378 -9.59 17.79 17.77
#